data_d317b56c3114de9dc4e02a672c8e8659
#
_entry.id   d317b56c3114de9dc4e02a672c8e8659
#
_cell.length_a   1.000
_cell.length_b   1.000
_cell.length_c   1.000
_cell.angle_alpha   90.00
_cell.angle_beta   90.00
_cell.angle_gamma   90.00
#
_symmetry.space_group_name_H-M   'P 1'
#
loop_
_entity.id
_entity.type
_entity.pdbx_description
1 polymer ?
#
loop_
_entity_poly.entity_id
_entity_poly.type
_entity_poly.pdbx_seq_one_letter_code
_entity_poly.pdbx_strand_id
1 'polypeptide(L)'
;MKRKKSVGVYHTVLKDGTPSYRASITFEGKHISLGSFSEEKEAAFVYKEAYKILHSNSFSLSSYKENMHIPYEKFVCLINFRDKGMYISNPIYLEKKYFTYHLEPGLFLKFDIEDLFYYSSHKIMKRGSHLFVADYGSQLSILQRYGIKSYAVEGRDYHFVNDDPTDFRYENIVILNRYHGVRQFAEKGFIKYKTVIHVRSNYVVGKYNSEAEAAIAYNKAADILIKNGIKKNFQMNYVEDLSPSQYADIYMKLKVSPKLFRVRADHA
;
A
#
# COMPACT_ATOMS: atom_id res chain seq x y z
N MET A 1 -42.03 31.50 15.41
CA MET A 1 -40.61 31.60 15.79
C MET A 1 -39.75 31.25 14.59
N LYS A 2 -38.96 32.18 14.06
CA LYS A 2 -37.97 31.86 13.01
C LYS A 2 -36.92 30.95 13.61
N ARG A 3 -36.79 29.69 13.14
CA ARG A 3 -35.69 28.79 13.54
C ARG A 3 -34.35 29.50 13.26
N LYS A 4 -33.54 29.69 14.28
CA LYS A 4 -32.20 30.24 14.14
C LYS A 4 -31.39 29.23 13.32
N LYS A 5 -31.06 29.57 12.06
CA LYS A 5 -30.25 28.72 11.19
C LYS A 5 -28.91 28.40 11.88
N SER A 6 -28.55 27.13 11.98
CA SER A 6 -27.23 26.72 12.51
C SER A 6 -26.13 27.20 11.56
N VAL A 7 -25.11 27.87 12.09
CA VAL A 7 -23.98 28.39 11.31
C VAL A 7 -23.25 27.19 10.65
N GLY A 8 -22.91 27.32 9.37
CA GLY A 8 -22.17 26.29 8.61
C GLY A 8 -22.96 25.02 8.27
N VAL A 9 -24.29 25.02 8.52
CA VAL A 9 -25.16 23.88 8.19
C VAL A 9 -26.16 24.30 7.11
N TYR A 10 -26.30 23.48 6.08
CA TYR A 10 -27.16 23.71 4.93
C TYR A 10 -28.14 22.54 4.78
N HIS A 11 -29.43 22.84 4.79
CA HIS A 11 -30.46 21.86 4.48
C HIS A 11 -30.45 21.52 2.99
N THR A 12 -30.48 20.25 2.67
CA THR A 12 -30.60 19.70 1.30
C THR A 12 -31.62 18.58 1.31
N VAL A 13 -32.06 18.18 0.12
CA VAL A 13 -32.97 17.04 -0.05
C VAL A 13 -32.30 16.06 -1.01
N LEU A 14 -32.23 14.78 -0.64
CA LEU A 14 -31.73 13.71 -1.49
C LEU A 14 -32.67 13.40 -2.64
N LYS A 15 -32.25 12.64 -3.64
CA LYS A 15 -33.06 12.29 -4.82
C LYS A 15 -34.35 11.54 -4.48
N ASP A 16 -34.38 10.84 -3.37
CA ASP A 16 -35.54 10.10 -2.84
C ASP A 16 -36.46 10.93 -1.96
N GLY A 17 -36.23 12.25 -1.84
CA GLY A 17 -36.99 13.15 -1.00
C GLY A 17 -36.58 13.21 0.47
N THR A 18 -35.58 12.43 0.89
CA THR A 18 -35.11 12.39 2.29
C THR A 18 -34.38 13.70 2.65
N PRO A 19 -34.69 14.36 3.80
CA PRO A 19 -33.94 15.51 4.27
C PRO A 19 -32.47 15.15 4.60
N SER A 20 -31.56 16.03 4.24
CA SER A 20 -30.14 15.89 4.54
C SER A 20 -29.54 17.24 4.94
N TYR A 21 -28.56 17.23 5.84
CA TYR A 21 -27.92 18.42 6.36
C TYR A 21 -26.42 18.36 6.09
N ARG A 22 -25.92 19.28 5.27
CA ARG A 22 -24.49 19.37 4.94
C ARG A 22 -23.80 20.33 5.90
N ALA A 23 -22.75 19.88 6.55
CA ALA A 23 -21.86 20.73 7.30
C ALA A 23 -20.65 21.11 6.46
N SER A 24 -20.25 22.40 6.52
CA SER A 24 -19.04 22.90 5.86
C SER A 24 -18.48 24.10 6.61
N ILE A 25 -17.16 24.29 6.49
CA ILE A 25 -16.45 25.42 7.12
C ILE A 25 -15.49 26.04 6.11
N THR A 26 -15.29 27.35 6.20
CA THR A 26 -14.25 28.04 5.43
C THR A 26 -13.16 28.48 6.40
N PHE A 27 -11.93 28.14 6.10
CA PHE A 27 -10.75 28.51 6.89
C PHE A 27 -9.62 28.87 5.92
N GLU A 28 -8.94 29.99 6.15
CA GLU A 28 -7.86 30.50 5.28
C GLU A 28 -8.19 30.46 3.79
N GLY A 29 -9.40 30.92 3.43
CA GLY A 29 -9.88 30.94 2.06
C GLY A 29 -10.29 29.58 1.45
N LYS A 30 -10.06 28.47 2.17
CA LYS A 30 -10.45 27.13 1.71
C LYS A 30 -11.81 26.74 2.25
N HIS A 31 -12.75 26.40 1.35
CA HIS A 31 -14.01 25.77 1.71
C HIS A 31 -13.84 24.26 1.91
N ILE A 32 -14.24 23.76 3.09
CA ILE A 32 -14.04 22.36 3.50
C ILE A 32 -15.41 21.75 3.81
N SER A 33 -15.75 20.66 3.11
CA SER A 33 -16.90 19.84 3.44
C SER A 33 -16.59 18.98 4.67
N LEU A 34 -17.48 19.01 5.66
CA LEU A 34 -17.38 18.23 6.90
C LEU A 34 -18.25 16.96 6.86
N GLY A 35 -19.13 16.84 5.87
CA GLY A 35 -20.00 15.68 5.69
C GLY A 35 -21.46 16.06 5.48
N SER A 36 -22.29 15.02 5.29
CA SER A 36 -23.74 15.10 5.20
C SER A 36 -24.36 14.19 6.27
N PHE A 37 -25.39 14.68 6.94
CA PHE A 37 -25.97 14.06 8.13
C PHE A 37 -27.50 13.99 7.98
N SER A 38 -28.12 13.03 8.65
CA SER A 38 -29.59 12.90 8.69
C SER A 38 -30.24 13.95 9.62
N GLU A 39 -29.49 14.46 10.60
CA GLU A 39 -29.99 15.42 11.58
C GLU A 39 -29.20 16.74 11.56
N GLU A 40 -29.96 17.88 11.68
CA GLU A 40 -29.37 19.21 11.76
C GLU A 40 -28.45 19.37 13.00
N LYS A 41 -28.84 18.75 14.11
CA LYS A 41 -28.06 18.79 15.36
C LYS A 41 -26.68 18.18 15.22
N GLU A 42 -26.61 17.02 14.57
CA GLU A 42 -25.34 16.30 14.31
C GLU A 42 -24.43 17.14 13.40
N ALA A 43 -24.94 17.65 12.29
CA ALA A 43 -24.22 18.58 11.42
C ALA A 43 -23.69 19.80 12.18
N ALA A 44 -24.49 20.36 13.09
CA ALA A 44 -24.10 21.51 13.91
C ALA A 44 -23.02 21.16 14.96
N PHE A 45 -23.03 19.95 15.51
CA PHE A 45 -21.96 19.50 16.44
C PHE A 45 -20.65 19.34 15.68
N VAL A 46 -20.65 18.68 14.51
CA VAL A 46 -19.44 18.51 13.69
C VAL A 46 -18.87 19.87 13.27
N TYR A 47 -19.73 20.83 12.89
CA TYR A 47 -19.28 22.20 12.57
C TYR A 47 -18.59 22.87 13.77
N LYS A 48 -19.18 22.78 14.98
CA LYS A 48 -18.61 23.37 16.20
C LYS A 48 -17.27 22.76 16.57
N GLU A 49 -17.15 21.43 16.44
CA GLU A 49 -15.89 20.73 16.67
C GLU A 49 -14.82 21.16 15.67
N ALA A 50 -15.15 21.17 14.37
CA ALA A 50 -14.25 21.63 13.32
C ALA A 50 -13.79 23.08 13.55
N TYR A 51 -14.70 23.97 13.95
CA TYR A 51 -14.38 25.34 14.28
C TYR A 51 -13.37 25.43 15.44
N LYS A 52 -13.61 24.67 16.52
CA LYS A 52 -12.69 24.64 17.67
C LYS A 52 -11.31 24.11 17.28
N ILE A 53 -11.25 23.05 16.47
CA ILE A 53 -9.99 22.45 16.01
C ILE A 53 -9.18 23.47 15.21
N LEU A 54 -9.81 24.18 14.29
CA LEU A 54 -9.13 25.14 13.41
C LEU A 54 -8.70 26.43 14.12
N HIS A 55 -9.42 26.86 15.18
CA HIS A 55 -9.17 28.15 15.85
C HIS A 55 -8.51 27.99 17.22
N SER A 56 -8.09 26.79 17.61
CA SER A 56 -7.44 26.57 18.91
C SER A 56 -6.21 25.67 18.79
N ASN A 57 -5.11 26.12 19.33
CA ASN A 57 -3.86 25.35 19.40
C ASN A 57 -3.87 24.27 20.50
N SER A 58 -4.98 24.11 21.24
CA SER A 58 -5.09 23.10 22.29
C SER A 58 -5.30 21.68 21.76
N PHE A 59 -5.64 21.53 20.47
CA PHE A 59 -5.80 20.24 19.84
C PHE A 59 -4.50 19.80 19.17
N SER A 60 -4.16 18.53 19.39
CA SER A 60 -3.10 17.80 18.70
C SER A 60 -3.66 16.50 18.14
N LEU A 61 -2.90 15.74 17.35
CA LEU A 61 -3.35 14.44 16.83
C LEU A 61 -3.76 13.46 17.94
N SER A 62 -3.13 13.54 19.11
CA SER A 62 -3.46 12.74 20.30
C SER A 62 -4.71 13.19 21.03
N SER A 63 -5.28 14.34 20.68
CA SER A 63 -6.48 14.90 21.36
C SER A 63 -7.79 14.28 20.85
N TYR A 64 -7.76 13.45 19.81
CA TYR A 64 -8.95 12.80 19.31
C TYR A 64 -9.58 11.86 20.33
N LYS A 65 -10.89 11.87 20.41
CA LYS A 65 -11.69 10.99 21.28
C LYS A 65 -12.80 10.36 20.45
N GLU A 66 -13.09 9.09 20.71
CA GLU A 66 -14.13 8.33 19.99
C GLU A 66 -15.53 8.92 20.11
N ASN A 67 -15.81 9.70 21.15
CA ASN A 67 -17.08 10.39 21.34
C ASN A 67 -17.18 11.73 20.60
N MET A 68 -16.20 12.10 19.79
CA MET A 68 -16.29 13.25 18.90
C MET A 68 -17.22 12.94 17.72
N HIS A 69 -18.00 13.93 17.29
CA HIS A 69 -18.89 13.79 16.14
C HIS A 69 -18.13 13.88 14.80
N ILE A 70 -16.95 14.54 14.82
CA ILE A 70 -16.11 14.64 13.65
C ILE A 70 -15.35 13.30 13.41
N PRO A 71 -15.40 12.70 12.22
CA PRO A 71 -14.64 11.48 11.93
C PRO A 71 -13.13 11.70 12.07
N TYR A 72 -12.40 10.69 12.55
CA TYR A 72 -10.95 10.76 12.76
C TYR A 72 -10.17 11.22 11.53
N GLU A 73 -10.50 10.67 10.35
CA GLU A 73 -9.85 11.09 9.09
C GLU A 73 -9.98 12.61 8.89
N LYS A 74 -11.18 13.17 9.11
CA LYS A 74 -11.42 14.59 8.95
C LYS A 74 -10.73 15.41 10.03
N PHE A 75 -10.68 14.91 11.27
CA PHE A 75 -9.94 15.51 12.35
C PHE A 75 -8.46 15.70 12.00
N VAL A 76 -7.80 14.65 11.48
CA VAL A 76 -6.40 14.72 11.02
C VAL A 76 -6.22 15.76 9.92
N CYS A 77 -7.11 15.77 8.91
CA CYS A 77 -7.07 16.76 7.81
C CYS A 77 -7.13 18.21 8.34
N LEU A 78 -7.98 18.48 9.33
CA LEU A 78 -8.12 19.83 9.91
C LEU A 78 -6.91 20.22 10.76
N ILE A 79 -6.38 19.30 11.56
CA ILE A 79 -5.15 19.53 12.33
C ILE A 79 -3.98 19.84 11.38
N ASN A 80 -3.80 19.03 10.33
CA ASN A 80 -2.76 19.28 9.33
C ASN A 80 -2.94 20.66 8.68
N PHE A 81 -4.16 21.02 8.28
CA PHE A 81 -4.41 22.29 7.62
C PHE A 81 -4.10 23.48 8.53
N ARG A 82 -4.54 23.42 9.79
CA ARG A 82 -4.24 24.46 10.79
C ARG A 82 -2.73 24.64 11.01
N ASP A 83 -2.01 23.50 11.16
CA ASP A 83 -0.60 23.52 11.59
C ASP A 83 0.37 23.77 10.44
N LYS A 84 0.01 23.34 9.22
CA LYS A 84 0.91 23.34 8.06
C LYS A 84 0.44 24.25 6.91
N GLY A 85 -0.75 24.85 7.01
CA GLY A 85 -1.31 25.74 5.99
C GLY A 85 -1.74 25.05 4.69
N MET A 86 -1.70 23.72 4.64
CA MET A 86 -2.04 22.94 3.45
C MET A 86 -3.19 21.97 3.75
N TYR A 87 -4.32 22.17 3.06
CA TYR A 87 -5.44 21.23 3.16
C TYR A 87 -5.24 20.02 2.25
N ILE A 88 -5.16 18.84 2.86
CA ILE A 88 -5.12 17.55 2.18
C ILE A 88 -6.39 16.79 2.56
N SER A 89 -7.08 16.21 1.57
CA SER A 89 -8.37 15.53 1.79
C SER A 89 -8.24 14.14 2.43
N ASN A 90 -7.09 13.50 2.26
CA ASN A 90 -6.73 12.27 2.95
C ASN A 90 -6.12 12.57 4.34
N PRO A 91 -6.19 11.65 5.31
CA PRO A 91 -5.76 11.86 6.69
C PRO A 91 -4.23 11.85 6.82
N ILE A 92 -3.60 12.85 6.22
CA ILE A 92 -2.16 13.04 6.17
C ILE A 92 -1.77 14.18 7.11
N TYR A 93 -0.71 13.98 7.89
CA TYR A 93 -0.05 15.02 8.65
C TYR A 93 1.39 15.18 8.19
N LEU A 94 1.74 16.41 7.78
CA LEU A 94 3.04 16.75 7.22
C LEU A 94 4.08 16.95 8.32
N GLU A 95 5.25 16.36 8.13
CA GLU A 95 6.45 16.62 8.88
C GLU A 95 7.50 17.33 7.99
N LYS A 96 8.71 17.60 8.51
CA LYS A 96 9.72 18.34 7.73
C LYS A 96 10.28 17.55 6.53
N LYS A 97 10.48 16.23 6.69
CA LYS A 97 11.13 15.36 5.68
C LYS A 97 10.26 14.19 5.24
N TYR A 98 9.19 13.93 5.94
CA TYR A 98 8.28 12.83 5.70
C TYR A 98 6.85 13.26 6.03
N PHE A 99 5.89 12.40 5.81
CA PHE A 99 4.52 12.59 6.32
C PHE A 99 4.01 11.31 6.97
N THR A 100 2.99 11.46 7.80
CA THR A 100 2.26 10.34 8.37
C THR A 100 0.87 10.25 7.77
N TYR A 101 0.45 9.05 7.40
CA TYR A 101 -0.89 8.73 6.92
C TYR A 101 -1.64 8.00 8.03
N HIS A 102 -2.72 8.58 8.55
CA HIS A 102 -3.43 8.09 9.71
C HIS A 102 -4.61 7.21 9.30
N LEU A 103 -4.57 5.92 9.63
CA LEU A 103 -5.64 4.95 9.32
C LEU A 103 -6.71 4.94 10.39
N GLU A 104 -6.30 4.92 11.66
CA GLU A 104 -7.16 4.90 12.84
C GLU A 104 -6.40 5.52 14.03
N PRO A 105 -7.06 5.89 15.15
CA PRO A 105 -6.37 6.41 16.33
C PRO A 105 -5.27 5.48 16.81
N GLY A 106 -4.04 5.98 16.87
CA GLY A 106 -2.86 5.21 17.28
C GLY A 106 -2.20 4.39 16.16
N LEU A 107 -2.82 4.27 14.98
CA LEU A 107 -2.23 3.58 13.82
C LEU A 107 -1.99 4.56 12.67
N PHE A 108 -0.75 4.80 12.35
CA PHE A 108 -0.33 5.62 11.21
C PHE A 108 0.86 4.99 10.48
N LEU A 109 0.97 5.32 9.22
CA LEU A 109 2.05 4.89 8.34
C LEU A 109 2.96 6.09 8.06
N LYS A 110 4.28 5.87 7.96
CA LYS A 110 5.25 6.90 7.57
C LYS A 110 5.67 6.71 6.13
N PHE A 111 5.77 7.81 5.40
CA PHE A 111 6.20 7.83 4.01
C PHE A 111 7.16 8.99 3.76
N ASP A 112 8.04 8.85 2.79
CA ASP A 112 8.87 9.96 2.32
C ASP A 112 8.01 11.05 1.68
N ILE A 113 8.48 12.29 1.75
CA ILE A 113 7.75 13.45 1.23
C ILE A 113 7.48 13.36 -0.28
N GLU A 114 8.30 12.66 -1.02
CA GLU A 114 8.19 12.41 -2.46
C GLU A 114 6.91 11.65 -2.82
N ASP A 115 6.39 10.83 -1.91
CA ASP A 115 5.15 10.09 -2.09
C ASP A 115 3.87 10.90 -1.75
N LEU A 116 4.03 12.13 -1.25
CA LEU A 116 2.90 12.96 -0.83
C LEU A 116 1.89 13.19 -1.94
N PHE A 117 2.36 13.51 -3.15
CA PHE A 117 1.47 13.75 -4.29
C PHE A 117 0.58 12.55 -4.58
N TYR A 118 1.13 11.35 -4.53
CA TYR A 118 0.38 10.12 -4.74
C TYR A 118 -0.65 9.88 -3.65
N TYR A 119 -0.25 9.84 -2.38
CA TYR A 119 -1.16 9.55 -1.28
C TYR A 119 -2.12 10.69 -0.92
N SER A 120 -1.88 11.90 -1.38
CA SER A 120 -2.87 12.99 -1.26
C SER A 120 -4.13 12.75 -2.10
N SER A 121 -4.01 12.00 -3.21
CA SER A 121 -5.10 11.66 -4.14
C SER A 121 -5.57 10.20 -4.04
N HIS A 122 -4.75 9.29 -3.53
CA HIS A 122 -5.05 7.86 -3.38
C HIS A 122 -5.27 7.51 -1.91
N LYS A 123 -6.52 7.16 -1.58
CA LYS A 123 -6.87 6.75 -0.22
C LYS A 123 -6.32 5.35 0.06
N ILE A 124 -5.54 5.22 1.15
CA ILE A 124 -5.11 3.91 1.65
C ILE A 124 -6.29 3.23 2.34
N MET A 125 -6.53 1.98 1.98
CA MET A 125 -7.54 1.10 2.56
C MET A 125 -6.86 -0.09 3.22
N LYS A 126 -7.51 -0.64 4.26
CA LYS A 126 -7.02 -1.79 5.02
C LYS A 126 -8.06 -2.92 4.93
N ARG A 127 -7.59 -4.14 4.65
CA ARG A 127 -8.39 -5.36 4.72
C ARG A 127 -7.57 -6.44 5.44
N GLY A 128 -7.91 -6.71 6.69
CA GLY A 128 -7.05 -7.51 7.57
C GLY A 128 -5.69 -6.85 7.76
N SER A 129 -4.61 -7.55 7.46
CA SER A 129 -3.24 -7.03 7.46
C SER A 129 -2.83 -6.34 6.15
N HIS A 130 -3.66 -6.40 5.09
CA HIS A 130 -3.31 -5.88 3.78
C HIS A 130 -3.67 -4.41 3.65
N LEU A 131 -2.67 -3.61 3.28
CA LEU A 131 -2.80 -2.19 2.95
C LEU A 131 -2.73 -2.02 1.42
N PHE A 132 -3.70 -1.31 0.86
CA PHE A 132 -3.81 -1.13 -0.58
C PHE A 132 -4.46 0.20 -0.95
N VAL A 133 -4.26 0.61 -2.17
CA VAL A 133 -4.96 1.74 -2.80
C VAL A 133 -5.77 1.22 -3.98
N ALA A 134 -6.90 1.89 -4.29
CA ALA A 134 -7.61 1.66 -5.54
C ALA A 134 -7.03 2.58 -6.63
N ASP A 135 -6.57 1.99 -7.72
CA ASP A 135 -6.03 2.73 -8.84
C ASP A 135 -6.50 2.07 -10.15
N TYR A 136 -7.13 2.85 -11.03
CA TYR A 136 -7.72 2.38 -12.31
C TYR A 136 -8.55 1.08 -12.20
N GLY A 137 -9.36 0.96 -11.12
CA GLY A 137 -10.21 -0.21 -10.89
C GLY A 137 -9.49 -1.43 -10.29
N SER A 138 -8.18 -1.36 -10.08
CA SER A 138 -7.37 -2.40 -9.47
C SER A 138 -7.06 -2.07 -8.01
N GLN A 139 -6.87 -3.10 -7.18
CA GLN A 139 -6.37 -2.95 -5.81
C GLN A 139 -4.87 -3.22 -5.81
N LEU A 140 -4.08 -2.17 -5.59
CA LEU A 140 -2.63 -2.23 -5.57
C LEU A 140 -2.13 -2.19 -4.13
N SER A 141 -1.37 -3.22 -3.72
CA SER A 141 -0.68 -3.17 -2.42
C SER A 141 0.28 -1.99 -2.38
N ILE A 142 0.32 -1.29 -1.25
CA ILE A 142 1.27 -0.16 -1.07
C ILE A 142 2.73 -0.60 -1.23
N LEU A 143 3.07 -1.85 -0.93
CA LEU A 143 4.39 -2.42 -1.13
C LEU A 143 4.83 -2.47 -2.60
N GLN A 144 3.87 -2.50 -3.55
CA GLN A 144 4.20 -2.52 -4.99
C GLN A 144 4.88 -1.23 -5.46
N ARG A 145 4.66 -0.09 -4.79
CA ARG A 145 5.39 1.16 -5.09
C ARG A 145 6.89 1.05 -4.84
N TYR A 146 7.28 0.15 -3.95
CA TYR A 146 8.69 -0.14 -3.62
C TYR A 146 9.26 -1.28 -4.47
N GLY A 147 8.56 -1.71 -5.53
CA GLY A 147 8.97 -2.85 -6.35
C GLY A 147 8.79 -4.22 -5.69
N ILE A 148 8.17 -4.25 -4.51
CA ILE A 148 7.88 -5.48 -3.78
C ILE A 148 6.64 -6.13 -4.37
N LYS A 149 6.77 -7.34 -4.87
CA LYS A 149 5.71 -8.08 -5.56
C LYS A 149 4.66 -8.59 -4.57
N SER A 150 3.43 -8.82 -5.01
CA SER A 150 2.32 -9.29 -4.19
C SER A 150 2.53 -10.65 -3.50
N TYR A 151 3.44 -11.46 -4.01
CA TYR A 151 3.82 -12.76 -3.44
C TYR A 151 5.00 -12.70 -2.47
N ALA A 152 5.61 -11.53 -2.29
CA ALA A 152 6.75 -11.34 -1.41
C ALA A 152 6.36 -11.53 0.06
N VAL A 153 7.27 -12.09 0.83
CA VAL A 153 7.09 -12.37 2.25
C VAL A 153 8.15 -11.63 3.05
N GLU A 154 7.70 -10.88 4.04
CA GLU A 154 8.58 -10.18 4.98
C GLU A 154 9.54 -11.17 5.67
N GLY A 155 10.76 -10.71 5.92
CA GLY A 155 11.85 -11.52 6.49
C GLY A 155 12.50 -12.50 5.50
N ARG A 156 11.86 -12.73 4.34
CA ARG A 156 12.40 -13.60 3.28
C ARG A 156 12.76 -12.83 2.01
N ASP A 157 11.84 -12.01 1.52
CA ASP A 157 11.97 -11.33 0.23
C ASP A 157 12.26 -9.83 0.40
N TYR A 158 11.86 -9.27 1.53
CA TYR A 158 12.17 -7.92 1.99
C TYR A 158 12.14 -7.86 3.52
N HIS A 159 12.69 -6.82 4.11
CA HIS A 159 12.55 -6.51 5.53
C HIS A 159 12.57 -5.01 5.79
N PHE A 160 12.05 -4.61 6.94
CA PHE A 160 12.16 -3.26 7.48
C PHE A 160 13.43 -3.16 8.34
N VAL A 161 14.30 -2.18 8.04
CA VAL A 161 15.62 -2.04 8.71
C VAL A 161 15.46 -1.78 10.21
N ASN A 162 14.44 -1.02 10.59
CA ASN A 162 14.13 -0.67 11.98
C ASN A 162 13.08 -1.58 12.63
N ASP A 163 12.72 -2.71 11.98
CA ASP A 163 11.67 -3.66 12.42
C ASP A 163 10.28 -3.03 12.61
N ASP A 164 10.03 -1.81 12.06
CA ASP A 164 8.73 -1.14 12.10
C ASP A 164 7.99 -1.31 10.75
N PRO A 165 6.98 -2.20 10.65
CA PRO A 165 6.24 -2.45 9.42
C PRO A 165 5.27 -1.32 9.05
N THR A 166 5.21 -0.25 9.84
CA THR A 166 4.44 0.97 9.54
C THR A 166 5.29 2.08 8.95
N ASP A 167 6.62 1.92 8.94
CA ASP A 167 7.56 2.89 8.39
C ASP A 167 7.95 2.53 6.94
N PHE A 168 7.23 3.10 5.99
CA PHE A 168 7.39 2.88 4.55
C PHE A 168 8.38 3.87 3.89
N ARG A 169 9.28 4.49 4.63
CA ARG A 169 10.32 5.30 4.02
C ARG A 169 11.30 4.42 3.25
N TYR A 170 11.79 4.90 2.11
CA TYR A 170 12.69 4.14 1.23
C TYR A 170 13.92 3.63 1.95
N GLU A 171 14.50 4.45 2.86
CA GLU A 171 15.67 4.06 3.66
C GLU A 171 15.42 2.89 4.61
N ASN A 172 14.15 2.63 4.96
CA ASN A 172 13.75 1.59 5.90
C ASN A 172 13.38 0.26 5.21
N ILE A 173 13.28 0.21 3.90
CA ILE A 173 12.86 -0.98 3.16
C ILE A 173 14.03 -1.55 2.38
N VAL A 174 14.41 -2.80 2.67
CA VAL A 174 15.43 -3.53 1.94
C VAL A 174 14.83 -4.74 1.24
N ILE A 175 14.99 -4.78 -0.09
CA ILE A 175 14.54 -5.91 -0.92
C ILE A 175 15.68 -6.94 -0.99
N LEU A 176 15.40 -8.17 -0.53
CA LEU A 176 16.34 -9.29 -0.54
C LEU A 176 16.19 -10.15 -1.80
N ASN A 177 14.95 -10.41 -2.23
CA ASN A 177 14.63 -11.27 -3.36
C ASN A 177 13.57 -10.60 -4.25
N ARG A 178 13.98 -10.17 -5.45
CA ARG A 178 13.10 -9.47 -6.40
C ARG A 178 12.19 -10.42 -7.20
N TYR A 179 12.60 -11.69 -7.35
CA TYR A 179 11.98 -12.63 -8.28
C TYR A 179 11.31 -13.79 -7.58
N HIS A 180 10.18 -14.23 -8.14
CA HIS A 180 9.43 -15.37 -7.63
C HIS A 180 10.24 -16.66 -7.69
N GLY A 181 10.27 -17.40 -6.56
CA GLY A 181 10.99 -18.67 -6.47
C GLY A 181 12.51 -18.53 -6.35
N VAL A 182 13.06 -17.31 -6.33
CA VAL A 182 14.48 -17.02 -6.15
C VAL A 182 14.77 -16.68 -4.70
N ARG A 183 15.86 -17.18 -4.14
CA ARG A 183 16.33 -16.89 -2.78
C ARG A 183 17.83 -16.67 -2.77
N GLN A 184 18.23 -15.53 -2.25
CA GLN A 184 19.63 -15.21 -2.00
C GLN A 184 20.15 -16.05 -0.83
N PHE A 185 21.40 -16.49 -0.89
CA PHE A 185 22.11 -17.16 0.19
C PHE A 185 23.61 -16.93 0.06
N ALA A 186 24.34 -17.05 1.17
CA ALA A 186 25.78 -16.97 1.19
C ALA A 186 26.39 -18.37 1.06
N GLU A 187 27.37 -18.54 0.17
CA GLU A 187 28.13 -19.77 0.02
C GLU A 187 29.61 -19.41 -0.15
N LYS A 188 30.47 -19.86 0.80
CA LYS A 188 31.92 -19.59 0.80
C LYS A 188 32.30 -18.11 0.68
N GLY A 189 31.53 -17.20 1.33
CA GLY A 189 31.75 -15.76 1.30
C GLY A 189 31.20 -15.03 0.09
N PHE A 190 30.57 -15.76 -0.85
CA PHE A 190 29.93 -15.18 -2.03
C PHE A 190 28.41 -15.26 -1.92
N ILE A 191 27.73 -14.22 -2.42
CA ILE A 191 26.29 -14.23 -2.57
C ILE A 191 25.94 -15.06 -3.80
N LYS A 192 25.04 -16.03 -3.63
CA LYS A 192 24.47 -16.87 -4.68
C LYS A 192 22.95 -16.92 -4.59
N TYR A 193 22.31 -17.42 -5.62
CA TYR A 193 20.86 -17.45 -5.76
C TYR A 193 20.37 -18.86 -6.00
N LYS A 194 19.49 -19.34 -5.13
CA LYS A 194 18.85 -20.64 -5.22
C LYS A 194 17.45 -20.49 -5.81
N THR A 195 17.16 -21.20 -6.89
CA THR A 195 15.83 -21.23 -7.47
C THR A 195 15.05 -22.47 -7.03
N VAL A 196 13.80 -22.24 -6.60
CA VAL A 196 12.86 -23.27 -6.15
C VAL A 196 11.54 -23.05 -6.87
N ILE A 197 10.93 -24.12 -7.43
CA ILE A 197 9.60 -24.11 -8.01
C ILE A 197 8.69 -25.06 -7.24
N HIS A 198 7.46 -24.62 -6.97
CA HIS A 198 6.48 -25.41 -6.21
C HIS A 198 5.47 -26.05 -7.13
N VAL A 199 5.39 -27.40 -7.07
CA VAL A 199 4.36 -28.23 -7.71
C VAL A 199 3.98 -29.32 -6.71
N ARG A 200 2.92 -29.15 -5.91
CA ARG A 200 2.60 -29.99 -4.73
C ARG A 200 3.71 -30.00 -3.67
N SER A 201 4.99 -30.14 -4.08
CA SER A 201 6.18 -30.02 -3.27
C SER A 201 7.18 -29.02 -3.86
N ASN A 202 8.21 -28.66 -3.08
CA ASN A 202 9.26 -27.75 -3.51
C ASN A 202 10.37 -28.51 -4.27
N TYR A 203 10.57 -28.15 -5.54
CA TYR A 203 11.66 -28.66 -6.35
C TYR A 203 12.77 -27.61 -6.46
N VAL A 204 13.99 -27.99 -6.08
CA VAL A 204 15.18 -27.15 -6.31
C VAL A 204 15.51 -27.22 -7.81
N VAL A 205 15.45 -26.07 -8.49
CA VAL A 205 15.79 -25.91 -9.91
C VAL A 205 17.30 -25.85 -10.11
N GLY A 206 17.98 -25.07 -9.27
CA GLY A 206 19.42 -24.91 -9.31
C GLY A 206 19.92 -23.83 -8.36
N LYS A 207 21.26 -23.62 -8.40
CA LYS A 207 21.97 -22.50 -7.73
C LYS A 207 22.74 -21.74 -8.81
N TYR A 208 22.68 -20.42 -8.77
CA TYR A 208 23.19 -19.51 -9.82
C TYR A 208 24.01 -18.40 -9.22
N ASN A 209 24.84 -17.75 -10.02
CA ASN A 209 25.73 -16.68 -9.57
C ASN A 209 25.08 -15.31 -9.65
N SER A 210 24.02 -15.15 -10.45
CA SER A 210 23.25 -13.90 -10.52
C SER A 210 21.78 -14.14 -10.26
N GLU A 211 21.11 -13.09 -9.79
CA GLU A 211 19.66 -13.10 -9.55
C GLU A 211 18.87 -13.25 -10.87
N ALA A 212 19.37 -12.64 -11.95
CA ALA A 212 18.79 -12.75 -13.29
C ALA A 212 18.83 -14.18 -13.81
N GLU A 213 19.97 -14.88 -13.71
CA GLU A 213 20.07 -16.29 -14.07
C GLU A 213 19.08 -17.15 -13.27
N ALA A 214 18.98 -16.91 -11.97
CA ALA A 214 18.06 -17.64 -11.11
C ALA A 214 16.60 -17.41 -11.48
N ALA A 215 16.23 -16.17 -11.85
CA ALA A 215 14.89 -15.83 -12.33
C ALA A 215 14.55 -16.50 -13.68
N ILE A 216 15.51 -16.49 -14.61
CA ILE A 216 15.37 -17.17 -15.91
C ILE A 216 15.28 -18.70 -15.70
N ALA A 217 16.03 -19.25 -14.75
CA ALA A 217 15.95 -20.68 -14.41
C ALA A 217 14.55 -21.06 -13.90
N TYR A 218 13.91 -20.19 -13.12
CA TYR A 218 12.53 -20.41 -12.69
C TYR A 218 11.58 -20.48 -13.90
N ASN A 219 11.69 -19.52 -14.83
CA ASN A 219 10.86 -19.49 -16.03
C ASN A 219 11.08 -20.75 -16.89
N LYS A 220 12.34 -21.13 -17.09
CA LYS A 220 12.70 -22.37 -17.81
C LYS A 220 12.13 -23.63 -17.16
N ALA A 221 12.17 -23.69 -15.82
CA ALA A 221 11.57 -24.78 -15.07
C ALA A 221 10.04 -24.82 -15.21
N ALA A 222 9.38 -23.67 -15.18
CA ALA A 222 7.93 -23.56 -15.42
C ALA A 222 7.55 -24.06 -16.80
N ASP A 223 8.28 -23.66 -17.85
CA ASP A 223 8.06 -24.11 -19.23
C ASP A 223 8.20 -25.63 -19.38
N ILE A 224 9.21 -26.24 -18.73
CA ILE A 224 9.41 -27.69 -18.71
C ILE A 224 8.20 -28.39 -18.07
N LEU A 225 7.75 -27.88 -16.93
CA LEU A 225 6.62 -28.45 -16.18
C LEU A 225 5.31 -28.33 -16.96
N ILE A 226 5.06 -27.18 -17.61
CA ILE A 226 3.91 -26.98 -18.48
C ILE A 226 3.94 -27.99 -19.66
N LYS A 227 5.09 -28.13 -20.33
CA LYS A 227 5.29 -29.11 -21.39
C LYS A 227 5.09 -30.55 -20.91
N ASN A 228 5.35 -30.82 -19.64
CA ASN A 228 5.10 -32.12 -19.00
C ASN A 228 3.63 -32.32 -18.58
N GLY A 229 2.72 -31.39 -18.89
CA GLY A 229 1.28 -31.48 -18.65
C GLY A 229 0.83 -30.92 -17.32
N ILE A 230 1.69 -30.24 -16.54
CA ILE A 230 1.32 -29.63 -15.28
C ILE A 230 0.41 -28.42 -15.54
N LYS A 231 -0.87 -28.53 -15.16
CA LYS A 231 -1.87 -27.47 -15.29
C LYS A 231 -1.82 -26.51 -14.09
N LYS A 232 -0.76 -25.73 -13.98
CA LYS A 232 -0.60 -24.71 -12.97
C LYS A 232 -0.25 -23.39 -13.62
N ASN A 233 -0.88 -22.30 -13.14
CA ASN A 233 -0.48 -20.95 -13.51
C ASN A 233 0.79 -20.57 -12.73
N PHE A 234 1.94 -20.63 -13.37
CA PHE A 234 3.21 -20.23 -12.78
C PHE A 234 3.40 -18.73 -12.93
N GLN A 235 3.77 -18.05 -11.83
CA GLN A 235 4.10 -16.64 -11.84
C GLN A 235 5.48 -16.46 -12.52
N MET A 236 5.48 -16.12 -13.81
CA MET A 236 6.73 -15.89 -14.54
C MET A 236 7.46 -14.63 -14.07
N ASN A 237 8.78 -14.68 -14.09
CA ASN A 237 9.62 -13.54 -13.74
C ASN A 237 9.91 -12.70 -14.98
N TYR A 238 9.67 -11.40 -14.90
CA TYR A 238 10.12 -10.45 -15.91
C TYR A 238 11.45 -9.85 -15.47
N VAL A 239 12.52 -10.05 -16.26
CA VAL A 239 13.89 -9.60 -15.96
C VAL A 239 14.17 -8.35 -16.77
N GLU A 240 13.96 -7.19 -16.15
CA GLU A 240 14.03 -5.87 -16.80
C GLU A 240 15.46 -5.49 -17.22
N ASP A 241 16.46 -5.97 -16.51
CA ASP A 241 17.87 -5.60 -16.67
C ASP A 241 18.54 -6.24 -17.90
N LEU A 242 17.81 -7.07 -18.66
CA LEU A 242 18.35 -7.81 -19.82
C LEU A 242 17.59 -7.48 -21.10
N SER A 243 18.33 -7.34 -22.19
CA SER A 243 17.72 -7.31 -23.52
C SER A 243 17.11 -8.69 -23.89
N PRO A 244 16.13 -8.74 -24.80
CA PRO A 244 15.56 -10.02 -25.25
C PRO A 244 16.60 -11.02 -25.78
N SER A 245 17.65 -10.55 -26.43
CA SER A 245 18.75 -11.37 -26.95
C SER A 245 19.57 -11.96 -25.80
N GLN A 246 19.94 -11.16 -24.80
CA GLN A 246 20.67 -11.63 -23.63
C GLN A 246 19.83 -12.64 -22.82
N TYR A 247 18.54 -12.37 -22.65
CA TYR A 247 17.63 -13.32 -21.99
C TYR A 247 17.60 -14.68 -22.73
N ALA A 248 17.44 -14.66 -24.05
CA ALA A 248 17.40 -15.87 -24.84
C ALA A 248 18.72 -16.67 -24.77
N ASP A 249 19.85 -16.00 -24.83
CA ASP A 249 21.17 -16.62 -24.70
C ASP A 249 21.36 -17.31 -23.35
N ILE A 250 20.99 -16.64 -22.26
CA ILE A 250 21.05 -17.22 -20.93
C ILE A 250 20.07 -18.38 -20.81
N TYR A 251 18.82 -18.23 -21.26
CA TYR A 251 17.80 -19.27 -21.21
C TYR A 251 18.26 -20.56 -21.92
N MET A 252 18.87 -20.43 -23.09
CA MET A 252 19.36 -21.59 -23.83
C MET A 252 20.50 -22.32 -23.15
N LYS A 253 21.47 -21.58 -22.60
CA LYS A 253 22.69 -22.14 -21.98
C LYS A 253 22.46 -22.65 -20.55
N LEU A 254 21.43 -22.13 -19.87
CA LEU A 254 21.20 -22.34 -18.45
C LEU A 254 20.84 -23.80 -18.14
N LYS A 255 21.54 -24.41 -17.20
CA LYS A 255 21.25 -25.76 -16.71
C LYS A 255 20.24 -25.71 -15.57
N VAL A 256 19.25 -26.60 -15.62
CA VAL A 256 18.24 -26.80 -14.58
C VAL A 256 18.25 -28.25 -14.11
N SER A 257 17.72 -28.52 -12.94
CA SER A 257 17.70 -29.87 -12.35
C SER A 257 17.07 -30.90 -13.27
N PRO A 258 17.74 -32.03 -13.59
CA PRO A 258 17.16 -33.11 -14.39
C PRO A 258 15.89 -33.72 -13.80
N LYS A 259 15.65 -33.57 -12.49
CA LYS A 259 14.44 -34.05 -11.82
C LYS A 259 13.17 -33.44 -12.40
N LEU A 260 13.23 -32.18 -12.88
CA LEU A 260 12.09 -31.47 -13.45
C LEU A 260 11.54 -32.14 -14.73
N PHE A 261 12.40 -32.77 -15.53
CA PHE A 261 11.99 -33.47 -16.74
C PHE A 261 11.20 -34.75 -16.46
N ARG A 262 11.21 -35.25 -15.24
CA ARG A 262 10.50 -36.47 -14.80
C ARG A 262 9.17 -36.19 -14.12
N VAL A 263 8.90 -34.95 -13.75
CA VAL A 263 7.61 -34.56 -13.13
C VAL A 263 6.51 -34.61 -14.18
N ARG A 264 5.44 -35.37 -13.92
CA ARG A 264 4.27 -35.55 -14.81
C ARG A 264 2.98 -35.13 -14.06
N ALA A 265 1.91 -34.86 -14.84
CA ALA A 265 0.60 -34.52 -14.34
C ALA A 265 0.04 -35.61 -13.41
N ASP A 266 0.22 -36.88 -13.73
CA ASP A 266 -0.29 -38.02 -12.96
C ASP A 266 0.43 -38.23 -11.62
N HIS A 267 1.61 -37.65 -11.47
CA HIS A 267 2.44 -37.68 -10.26
C HIS A 267 2.63 -36.29 -9.64
N ALA A 268 1.90 -35.26 -10.14
CA ALA A 268 2.08 -33.87 -9.73
C ALA A 268 0.87 -33.34 -8.95
#